data_d3533d066cceca45173f7c81bfaad5d7
#
_entry.id   d3533d066cceca45173f7c81bfaad5d7
#
_cell.length_a   1.000
_cell.length_b   1.000
_cell.length_c   1.000
_cell.angle_alpha   90.00
_cell.angle_beta   90.00
_cell.angle_gamma   90.00
#
_symmetry.space_group_name_H-M   'P 1'
#
loop_
_entity.id
_entity.type
_entity.pdbx_description
1 polymer ?
#
loop_
_entity_poly.entity_id
_entity_poly.type
_entity_poly.pdbx_seq_one_letter_code
_entity_poly.pdbx_strand_id
1 'polypeptide(L)'
;IHTLPIQSAGSDLWQIGHFVAVPMTINEHFGYPVSAHLKALALPKAYRRPVFLVAEMVDSITPRLYLYTMDSHHQPIDQLCIYEQKSLDREDDFGQTAMEYYITSQYEITLILYYQSHDNERKPELLNSRRFIINRDGMFEETIIEL
;
A
#
# COMPACT_ATOMS: atom_id res chain seq x y z
N ILE A 1 -10.31 11.18 9.73
CA ILE A 1 -10.47 9.98 8.89
C ILE A 1 -10.64 10.40 7.45
N HIS A 2 -9.75 9.90 6.61
CA HIS A 2 -9.82 10.15 5.18
C HIS A 2 -10.89 9.27 4.54
N THR A 3 -11.62 9.80 3.56
CA THR A 3 -12.69 9.05 2.90
C THR A 3 -12.17 8.15 1.79
N LEU A 4 -12.91 7.08 1.49
CA LEU A 4 -12.69 6.23 0.32
C LEU A 4 -13.65 6.64 -0.81
N PRO A 5 -13.37 6.35 -2.07
CA PRO A 5 -12.24 5.57 -2.58
C PRO A 5 -10.93 6.34 -2.65
N ILE A 6 -9.81 5.63 -2.76
CA ILE A 6 -8.50 6.19 -3.04
C ILE A 6 -7.82 5.40 -4.16
N GLN A 7 -6.95 6.09 -4.90
CA GLN A 7 -6.23 5.49 -6.02
C GLN A 7 -4.87 6.17 -6.21
N SER A 8 -3.94 5.42 -6.77
CA SER A 8 -2.57 5.88 -7.01
C SER A 8 -2.38 6.73 -8.25
N ALA A 9 -3.34 6.75 -9.13
CA ALA A 9 -3.35 7.33 -10.50
C ALA A 9 -2.38 8.50 -10.75
N GLY A 10 -1.08 8.22 -10.82
CA GLY A 10 -0.04 9.17 -11.23
C GLY A 10 0.17 10.39 -10.34
N SER A 11 -0.50 10.46 -9.21
CA SER A 11 -0.41 11.60 -8.31
C SER A 11 0.62 11.40 -7.21
N ASP A 12 1.11 12.51 -6.67
CA ASP A 12 1.95 12.53 -5.50
C ASP A 12 1.21 11.84 -4.34
N LEU A 13 1.87 10.91 -3.69
CA LEU A 13 1.37 10.19 -2.54
C LEU A 13 0.75 11.13 -1.49
N TRP A 14 1.41 12.26 -1.24
CA TRP A 14 1.01 13.18 -0.18
C TRP A 14 -0.27 13.95 -0.50
N GLN A 15 -0.76 13.88 -1.74
CA GLN A 15 -2.04 14.45 -2.15
C GLN A 15 -3.23 13.56 -1.79
N ILE A 16 -3.01 12.31 -1.41
CA ILE A 16 -4.08 11.40 -1.01
C ILE A 16 -4.81 11.91 0.23
N GLY A 17 -4.06 12.44 1.19
CA GLY A 17 -4.64 12.96 2.43
C GLY A 17 -3.56 13.47 3.39
N HIS A 18 -3.99 13.88 4.57
CA HIS A 18 -3.09 14.37 5.62
C HIS A 18 -2.49 13.22 6.40
N PHE A 19 -1.27 12.84 6.04
CA PHE A 19 -0.51 11.85 6.80
C PHE A 19 0.05 12.48 8.07
N VAL A 20 -0.05 11.75 9.17
CA VAL A 20 0.49 12.16 10.48
C VAL A 20 1.73 11.33 10.77
N ALA A 21 2.80 11.98 11.23
CA ALA A 21 4.00 11.27 11.62
C ALA A 21 3.69 10.32 12.80
N VAL A 22 4.10 9.06 12.66
CA VAL A 22 3.94 8.07 13.71
C VAL A 22 5.08 8.27 14.72
N PRO A 23 4.79 8.46 16.02
CA PRO A 23 5.86 8.54 17.02
C PRO A 23 6.72 7.29 17.00
N MET A 24 8.04 7.46 17.08
CA MET A 24 8.99 6.34 17.02
C MET A 24 8.74 5.29 18.10
N THR A 25 8.20 5.70 19.24
CA THR A 25 7.89 4.80 20.36
C THR A 25 6.79 3.79 20.06
N ILE A 26 5.97 4.03 19.03
CA ILE A 26 4.88 3.12 18.66
C ILE A 26 5.14 2.39 17.34
N ASN A 27 6.30 2.59 16.71
CA ASN A 27 6.66 1.90 15.47
C ASN A 27 6.57 0.37 15.63
N GLU A 28 6.90 -0.16 16.80
CA GLU A 28 6.83 -1.59 17.06
C GLU A 28 5.44 -2.16 16.92
N HIS A 29 4.41 -1.36 17.18
CA HIS A 29 3.01 -1.80 16.98
C HIS A 29 2.71 -2.13 15.52
N PHE A 30 3.44 -1.51 14.59
CA PHE A 30 3.33 -1.78 13.16
C PHE A 30 4.36 -2.79 12.68
N GLY A 31 5.15 -3.39 13.59
CA GLY A 31 6.16 -4.37 13.23
C GLY A 31 7.45 -3.77 12.68
N TYR A 32 7.72 -2.48 12.92
CA TYR A 32 8.91 -1.78 12.43
C TYR A 32 9.91 -1.52 13.54
N PRO A 33 11.21 -1.38 13.19
CA PRO A 33 12.21 -0.91 14.15
C PRO A 33 11.87 0.49 14.68
N VAL A 34 12.31 0.80 15.89
CA VAL A 34 12.09 2.12 16.49
C VAL A 34 12.63 3.26 15.62
N SER A 35 13.67 3.00 14.85
CA SER A 35 14.31 3.99 13.97
C SER A 35 13.56 4.22 12.65
N ALA A 36 12.52 3.45 12.35
CA ALA A 36 11.77 3.62 11.11
C ALA A 36 10.99 4.93 11.11
N HIS A 37 10.95 5.59 9.95
CA HIS A 37 10.17 6.80 9.75
C HIS A 37 8.83 6.44 9.11
N LEU A 38 7.76 6.48 9.90
CA LEU A 38 6.43 6.14 9.46
C LEU A 38 5.51 7.35 9.50
N LYS A 39 4.60 7.38 8.52
CA LYS A 39 3.46 8.30 8.50
C LYS A 39 2.21 7.50 8.29
N ALA A 40 1.12 7.88 8.95
CA ALA A 40 -0.11 7.13 8.90
C ALA A 40 -1.30 8.04 8.57
N LEU A 41 -2.27 7.45 7.89
CA LEU A 41 -3.53 8.07 7.53
C LEU A 41 -4.65 7.12 7.96
N ALA A 42 -5.56 7.60 8.82
CA ALA A 42 -6.71 6.82 9.24
C ALA A 42 -7.76 6.78 8.13
N LEU A 43 -8.25 5.59 7.83
CA LEU A 43 -9.30 5.32 6.86
C LEU A 43 -10.58 4.88 7.56
N PRO A 44 -11.73 4.82 6.87
CA PRO A 44 -12.95 4.31 7.47
C PRO A 44 -12.77 2.88 7.99
N LYS A 45 -13.46 2.56 9.07
CA LYS A 45 -13.41 1.22 9.67
C LYS A 45 -13.98 0.17 8.71
N ALA A 46 -13.39 -1.02 8.73
CA ALA A 46 -13.92 -2.21 8.07
C ALA A 46 -14.39 -3.18 9.14
N TYR A 47 -15.65 -3.57 9.12
CA TYR A 47 -16.25 -4.44 10.14
C TYR A 47 -15.95 -3.97 11.57
N ARG A 48 -16.09 -2.66 11.81
CA ARG A 48 -15.81 -1.97 13.09
C ARG A 48 -14.33 -1.98 13.51
N ARG A 49 -13.42 -2.48 12.65
CA ARG A 49 -11.98 -2.50 12.93
C ARG A 49 -11.31 -1.28 12.33
N PRO A 50 -10.40 -0.62 13.06
CA PRO A 50 -9.63 0.48 12.50
C PRO A 50 -8.80 0.02 11.30
N VAL A 51 -8.70 0.87 10.29
CA VAL A 51 -7.87 0.66 9.12
C VAL A 51 -6.97 1.87 8.93
N PHE A 52 -5.68 1.63 8.75
CA PHE A 52 -4.70 2.68 8.52
C PHE A 52 -3.94 2.44 7.23
N LEU A 53 -3.67 3.53 6.52
CA LEU A 53 -2.69 3.55 5.45
C LEU A 53 -1.38 4.04 6.04
N VAL A 54 -0.33 3.21 5.98
CA VAL A 54 0.96 3.52 6.59
C VAL A 54 2.00 3.66 5.50
N ALA A 55 2.70 4.79 5.49
CA ALA A 55 3.81 5.06 4.60
C ALA A 55 5.12 4.87 5.38
N GLU A 56 5.95 3.93 4.94
CA GLU A 56 7.32 3.75 5.41
C GLU A 56 8.25 4.44 4.42
N MET A 57 9.01 5.40 4.89
CA MET A 57 10.01 6.08 4.06
C MET A 57 11.30 5.27 4.07
N VAL A 58 11.55 4.54 2.97
CA VAL A 58 12.75 3.73 2.81
C VAL A 58 13.98 4.61 2.62
N ASP A 59 13.80 5.70 1.88
CA ASP A 59 14.76 6.79 1.73
C ASP A 59 13.99 8.11 1.74
N SER A 60 14.64 9.23 1.41
CA SER A 60 13.97 10.54 1.43
C SER A 60 12.92 10.72 0.33
N ILE A 61 12.84 9.80 -0.65
CA ILE A 61 12.05 9.96 -1.88
C ILE A 61 11.04 8.82 -2.07
N THR A 62 11.41 7.58 -1.72
CA THR A 62 10.65 6.38 -2.11
C THR A 62 9.90 5.79 -0.92
N PRO A 63 8.57 5.90 -0.86
CA PRO A 63 7.79 5.25 0.18
C PRO A 63 7.43 3.83 -0.18
N ARG A 64 7.17 3.01 0.86
CA ARG A 64 6.36 1.82 0.76
C ARG A 64 5.04 2.10 1.45
N LEU A 65 3.95 1.62 0.87
CA LEU A 65 2.61 1.80 1.44
C LEU A 65 2.03 0.47 1.85
N TYR A 66 1.48 0.46 3.06
CA TYR A 66 0.79 -0.70 3.61
C TYR A 66 -0.59 -0.31 4.11
N LEU A 67 -1.55 -1.19 3.89
CA LEU A 67 -2.80 -1.14 4.65
C LEU A 67 -2.66 -2.02 5.87
N TYR A 68 -3.11 -1.52 7.02
CA TYR A 68 -3.15 -2.24 8.29
C TYR A 68 -4.57 -2.30 8.79
N THR A 69 -4.98 -3.48 9.24
CA THR A 69 -6.19 -3.63 10.04
C THR A 69 -5.79 -3.85 11.50
N MET A 70 -6.55 -3.28 12.41
CA MET A 70 -6.27 -3.31 13.84
C MET A 70 -7.42 -3.94 14.61
N ASP A 71 -7.11 -4.52 15.78
CA ASP A 71 -8.13 -4.96 16.72
C ASP A 71 -8.59 -3.80 17.61
N SER A 72 -9.49 -4.10 18.56
CA SER A 72 -10.03 -3.10 19.49
C SER A 72 -8.98 -2.56 20.47
N HIS A 73 -7.84 -3.21 20.60
CA HIS A 73 -6.71 -2.78 21.42
C HIS A 73 -5.61 -2.10 20.61
N HIS A 74 -5.90 -1.76 19.34
CA HIS A 74 -4.97 -1.15 18.40
C HIS A 74 -3.72 -2.00 18.14
N GLN A 75 -3.87 -3.33 18.18
CA GLN A 75 -2.84 -4.25 17.75
C GLN A 75 -3.08 -4.63 16.29
N PRO A 76 -2.04 -4.70 15.47
CA PRO A 76 -2.20 -5.10 14.06
C PRO A 76 -2.78 -6.51 13.95
N ILE A 77 -3.80 -6.67 13.11
CA ILE A 77 -4.35 -7.99 12.75
C ILE A 77 -3.63 -8.50 11.52
N ASP A 78 -3.58 -7.68 10.47
CA ASP A 78 -2.99 -8.06 9.20
C ASP A 78 -2.48 -6.82 8.46
N GLN A 79 -1.65 -7.04 7.45
CA GLN A 79 -1.11 -5.98 6.62
C GLN A 79 -1.05 -6.41 5.16
N LEU A 80 -1.17 -5.44 4.27
CA LEU A 80 -1.06 -5.65 2.82
C LEU A 80 -0.22 -4.54 2.23
N CYS A 81 0.89 -4.91 1.57
CA CYS A 81 1.67 -3.94 0.80
C CYS A 81 0.91 -3.56 -0.47
N ILE A 82 0.59 -2.28 -0.63
CA ILE A 82 -0.13 -1.79 -1.81
C ILE A 82 0.74 -0.97 -2.75
N TYR A 83 1.92 -0.56 -2.31
CA TYR A 83 2.86 0.19 -3.14
C TYR A 83 4.29 -0.05 -2.69
N GLU A 84 5.15 -0.42 -3.63
CA GLU A 84 6.60 -0.41 -3.48
C GLU A 84 7.25 -0.37 -4.86
N GLN A 85 8.45 0.16 -4.92
CA GLN A 85 9.28 0.14 -6.12
C GLN A 85 10.51 -0.72 -5.87
N LYS A 86 10.81 -1.61 -6.79
CA LYS A 86 11.99 -2.47 -6.73
C LYS A 86 12.72 -2.45 -8.06
N SER A 87 14.05 -2.46 -8.01
CA SER A 87 14.85 -2.68 -9.20
C SER A 87 14.61 -4.07 -9.76
N LEU A 88 14.52 -4.18 -11.07
CA LEU A 88 14.38 -5.46 -11.76
C LEU A 88 15.26 -5.43 -13.00
N ASP A 89 16.34 -6.24 -12.96
CA ASP A 89 17.23 -6.40 -14.09
C ASP A 89 16.80 -7.61 -14.90
N ARG A 90 16.72 -7.42 -16.21
CA ARG A 90 16.44 -8.46 -17.17
C ARG A 90 17.69 -8.72 -18.00
N GLU A 91 17.69 -9.80 -18.77
CA GLU A 91 18.82 -10.23 -19.55
C GLU A 91 19.30 -9.17 -20.55
N ASP A 92 18.37 -8.43 -21.16
CA ASP A 92 18.63 -7.42 -22.18
C ASP A 92 18.15 -6.02 -21.80
N ASP A 93 17.73 -5.82 -20.55
CA ASP A 93 17.16 -4.56 -20.11
C ASP A 93 17.31 -4.42 -18.60
N PHE A 94 17.28 -3.19 -18.11
CA PHE A 94 17.17 -2.91 -16.68
C PHE A 94 16.08 -1.87 -16.43
N GLY A 95 15.49 -1.94 -15.26
CA GLY A 95 14.38 -1.07 -14.91
C GLY A 95 13.92 -1.30 -13.49
N GLN A 96 12.66 -1.04 -13.27
CA GLN A 96 12.04 -1.17 -11.95
C GLN A 96 10.61 -1.64 -12.07
N THR A 97 10.11 -2.26 -10.99
CA THR A 97 8.69 -2.51 -10.85
C THR A 97 8.02 -1.28 -10.26
N ALA A 98 6.78 -1.07 -10.63
CA ALA A 98 5.92 -0.03 -10.08
C ALA A 98 4.53 -0.61 -9.85
N MET A 99 3.83 -0.09 -8.86
CA MET A 99 2.49 -0.57 -8.52
C MET A 99 1.48 0.55 -8.66
N GLU A 100 0.27 0.19 -9.08
CA GLU A 100 -0.91 1.02 -8.96
C GLU A 100 -1.89 0.34 -8.01
N TYR A 101 -2.60 1.12 -7.23
CA TYR A 101 -3.58 0.61 -6.29
C TYR A 101 -4.90 1.38 -6.43
N TYR A 102 -6.00 0.65 -6.24
CA TYR A 102 -7.35 1.18 -6.25
C TYR A 102 -8.09 0.57 -5.07
N ILE A 103 -8.60 1.40 -4.18
CA ILE A 103 -9.31 0.95 -2.98
C ILE A 103 -10.70 1.57 -3.00
N THR A 104 -11.72 0.74 -3.13
CA THR A 104 -13.11 1.20 -3.14
C THR A 104 -13.62 1.49 -1.72
N SER A 105 -14.78 2.14 -1.63
CA SER A 105 -15.41 2.41 -0.34
C SER A 105 -15.84 1.15 0.40
N GLN A 106 -15.94 0.01 -0.28
CA GLN A 106 -16.23 -1.30 0.32
C GLN A 106 -14.98 -2.12 0.59
N TYR A 107 -13.78 -1.52 0.49
CA TYR A 107 -12.50 -2.19 0.62
C TYR A 107 -12.30 -3.35 -0.35
N GLU A 108 -12.71 -3.15 -1.59
CA GLU A 108 -12.23 -3.95 -2.71
C GLU A 108 -10.91 -3.32 -3.17
N ILE A 109 -9.83 -4.08 -3.08
CA ILE A 109 -8.48 -3.58 -3.31
C ILE A 109 -7.93 -4.23 -4.56
N THR A 110 -7.60 -3.42 -5.56
CA THR A 110 -6.96 -3.89 -6.80
C THR A 110 -5.53 -3.40 -6.82
N LEU A 111 -4.59 -4.31 -7.00
CA LEU A 111 -3.16 -4.03 -7.12
C LEU A 111 -2.68 -4.45 -8.50
N ILE A 112 -2.06 -3.51 -9.22
CA ILE A 112 -1.54 -3.74 -10.55
C ILE A 112 -0.03 -3.52 -10.52
N LEU A 113 0.71 -4.53 -10.97
CA LEU A 113 2.18 -4.51 -11.01
C LEU A 113 2.66 -4.35 -12.45
N TYR A 114 3.51 -3.35 -12.65
CA TYR A 114 4.11 -3.05 -13.95
C TYR A 114 5.62 -3.16 -13.88
N TYR A 115 6.23 -3.48 -15.03
CA TYR A 115 7.64 -3.28 -15.27
C TYR A 115 7.85 -2.02 -16.09
N GLN A 116 8.69 -1.14 -15.60
CA GLN A 116 9.10 0.07 -16.29
C GLN A 116 10.57 -0.04 -16.67
N SER A 117 10.86 -0.11 -17.98
CA SER A 117 12.22 -0.07 -18.48
C SER A 117 12.89 1.27 -18.16
N HIS A 118 14.23 1.27 -18.05
CA HIS A 118 15.01 2.52 -18.01
C HIS A 118 14.83 3.36 -19.28
N ASP A 119 14.46 2.71 -20.39
CA ASP A 119 14.16 3.38 -21.65
C ASP A 119 12.75 3.96 -21.60
N ASN A 120 12.66 5.29 -21.49
CA ASN A 120 11.40 6.01 -21.40
C ASN A 120 10.50 5.88 -22.64
N GLU A 121 11.07 5.46 -23.78
CA GLU A 121 10.30 5.23 -25.00
C GLU A 121 9.52 3.91 -24.96
N ARG A 122 9.92 2.99 -24.09
CA ARG A 122 9.20 1.73 -23.91
C ARG A 122 8.00 1.94 -23.00
N LYS A 123 6.86 1.39 -23.40
CA LYS A 123 5.63 1.43 -22.58
C LYS A 123 5.79 0.52 -21.36
N PRO A 124 5.20 0.87 -20.22
CA PRO A 124 5.13 -0.03 -19.08
C PRO A 124 4.49 -1.36 -19.47
N GLU A 125 5.08 -2.44 -18.98
CA GLU A 125 4.61 -3.80 -19.22
C GLU A 125 3.83 -4.29 -18.02
N LEU A 126 2.59 -4.73 -18.23
CA LEU A 126 1.78 -5.32 -17.18
C LEU A 126 2.34 -6.68 -16.79
N LEU A 127 2.69 -6.85 -15.50
CA LEU A 127 3.19 -8.11 -14.97
C LEU A 127 2.09 -8.94 -14.35
N ASN A 128 1.29 -8.35 -13.46
CA ASN A 128 0.13 -9.03 -12.88
C ASN A 128 -0.90 -8.04 -12.34
N SER A 129 -2.06 -8.57 -12.03
CA SER A 129 -3.14 -7.85 -11.37
C SER A 129 -3.71 -8.77 -10.29
N ARG A 130 -3.85 -8.24 -9.07
CA ARG A 130 -4.37 -8.99 -7.92
C ARG A 130 -5.48 -8.21 -7.26
N ARG A 131 -6.44 -8.92 -6.70
CA ARG A 131 -7.57 -8.32 -6.00
C ARG A 131 -7.73 -8.90 -4.62
N PHE A 132 -7.97 -8.02 -3.64
CA PHE A 132 -8.12 -8.39 -2.24
C PHE A 132 -9.38 -7.76 -1.67
N ILE A 133 -9.90 -8.37 -0.61
CA ILE A 133 -10.93 -7.79 0.25
C ILE A 133 -10.44 -7.85 1.70
N ILE A 134 -11.05 -7.07 2.58
CA ILE A 134 -10.91 -7.24 4.02
C ILE A 134 -12.08 -8.11 4.48
N ASN A 135 -11.80 -9.26 5.08
CA ASN A 135 -12.85 -10.15 5.57
C ASN A 135 -13.32 -9.73 6.98
N ARG A 136 -14.32 -10.46 7.51
CA ARG A 136 -14.92 -10.13 8.82
C ARG A 136 -13.96 -10.22 9.99
N ASP A 137 -12.89 -11.02 9.85
CA ASP A 137 -11.86 -11.19 10.87
C ASP A 137 -10.78 -10.12 10.79
N GLY A 138 -10.87 -9.22 9.80
CA GLY A 138 -9.89 -8.17 9.57
C GLY A 138 -8.69 -8.63 8.77
N MET A 139 -8.74 -9.80 8.17
CA MET A 139 -7.67 -10.33 7.33
C MET A 139 -7.85 -9.89 5.88
N PHE A 140 -6.75 -9.65 5.20
CA PHE A 140 -6.76 -9.44 3.76
C PHE A 140 -6.84 -10.78 3.04
N GLU A 141 -7.85 -10.91 2.21
CA GLU A 141 -8.14 -12.16 1.51
C GLU A 141 -8.08 -11.91 0.02
N GLU A 142 -7.22 -12.66 -0.68
CA GLU A 142 -7.11 -12.53 -2.13
C GLU A 142 -8.30 -13.21 -2.80
N THR A 143 -8.93 -12.48 -3.73
CA THR A 143 -10.03 -13.02 -4.52
C THR A 143 -9.53 -13.39 -5.91
N ILE A 144 -10.09 -14.47 -6.47
CA ILE A 144 -9.78 -14.90 -7.83
C ILE A 144 -10.60 -14.06 -8.79
N ILE A 145 -9.93 -13.44 -9.78
CA ILE A 145 -10.63 -12.77 -10.87
C ILE A 145 -10.95 -13.82 -11.93
N GLU A 146 -12.21 -14.21 -12.00
CA GLU A 146 -12.69 -15.06 -13.08
C GLU A 146 -12.99 -14.20 -14.31
N LEU A 147 -12.40 -14.57 -15.41
CA LEU A 147 -12.63 -13.92 -16.70
C LEU A 147 -13.74 -14.66 -17.47
#